data_2ccd25eb644b34c8187197a958e646c3
#
_entry.id   2ccd25eb644b34c8187197a958e646c3
#
_cell.length_a   1.000
_cell.length_b   1.000
_cell.length_c   1.000
_cell.angle_alpha   90.00
_cell.angle_beta   90.00
_cell.angle_gamma   90.00
#
_symmetry.space_group_name_H-M   'P 1'
#
loop_
_entity.id
_entity.type
_entity.pdbx_description
1 polymer ?
#
loop_
_entity_poly.entity_id
_entity_poly.type
_entity_poly.pdbx_seq_one_letter_code
_entity_poly.pdbx_strand_id
1 'polypeptide(L)'
;MVENPLLKVLLDRKSVRKFKPTQVSREAVEQIVRTGQRAPTACRVEAYSFILVSDLEKRKQIVGATVGHAPTRRFMEEAPVWIMICTDFARQIKFLEMQGLKNEFSEVSKFMLGIIDAALAAENMVIAAEALGLGSCFVGSIWTAPKGVAEILNLPENVLPVVLLCIGHPDENPQTRSRWPLEAVLHENEYNMPDERLMLEHASARQNWEVSSPYKLPRDVEQRIRREWREQGFLI
;
A
#
# COMPACT_ATOMS: atom_id res chain seq x y z
N MET A 1 12.64 27.12 -5.89
CA MET A 1 11.93 25.90 -6.38
C MET A 1 10.89 26.34 -7.39
N VAL A 2 10.68 25.56 -8.44
CA VAL A 2 9.65 25.87 -9.44
C VAL A 2 8.28 25.76 -8.78
N GLU A 3 7.48 26.83 -8.79
CA GLU A 3 6.09 26.77 -8.33
C GLU A 3 5.26 25.97 -9.32
N ASN A 4 4.93 24.74 -8.93
CA ASN A 4 4.07 23.85 -9.70
C ASN A 4 3.02 23.24 -8.75
N PRO A 5 1.71 23.38 -9.04
CA PRO A 5 0.65 22.87 -8.18
C PRO A 5 0.74 21.37 -7.90
N LEU A 6 1.18 20.58 -8.89
CA LEU A 6 1.35 19.13 -8.71
C LEU A 6 2.50 18.82 -7.75
N LEU A 7 3.64 19.50 -7.87
CA LEU A 7 4.74 19.35 -6.93
C LEU A 7 4.33 19.74 -5.51
N LYS A 8 3.49 20.78 -5.38
CA LYS A 8 2.96 21.17 -4.07
C LYS A 8 2.13 20.05 -3.45
N VAL A 9 1.23 19.41 -4.17
CA VAL A 9 0.44 18.26 -3.67
C VAL A 9 1.37 17.16 -3.17
N LEU A 10 2.40 16.79 -3.94
CA LEU A 10 3.36 15.75 -3.57
C LEU A 10 4.16 16.08 -2.31
N LEU A 11 4.64 17.32 -2.20
CA LEU A 11 5.47 17.77 -1.07
C LEU A 11 4.66 17.95 0.22
N ASP A 12 3.41 18.38 0.10
CA ASP A 12 2.50 18.60 1.24
C ASP A 12 1.80 17.30 1.70
N ARG A 13 1.89 16.21 0.91
CA ARG A 13 1.24 14.94 1.21
C ARG A 13 1.59 14.41 2.61
N LYS A 14 0.59 14.02 3.33
CA LYS A 14 0.70 13.47 4.67
C LYS A 14 -0.34 12.40 4.95
N SER A 15 -0.03 11.45 5.84
CA SER A 15 -0.99 10.43 6.23
C SER A 15 -2.02 11.02 7.19
N VAL A 16 -3.28 10.97 6.78
CA VAL A 16 -4.46 11.39 7.56
C VAL A 16 -5.07 10.18 8.22
N ARG A 17 -5.30 10.26 9.55
CA ARG A 17 -5.85 9.17 10.38
C ARG A 17 -7.11 9.57 11.14
N LYS A 18 -7.63 10.76 10.88
CA LYS A 18 -8.91 11.24 11.38
C LYS A 18 -9.75 11.72 10.22
N PHE A 19 -10.91 11.16 10.06
CA PHE A 19 -11.79 11.44 8.94
C PHE A 19 -13.13 11.98 9.44
N LYS A 20 -13.69 12.92 8.69
CA LYS A 20 -15.06 13.34 8.89
C LYS A 20 -16.01 12.20 8.48
N PRO A 21 -17.20 12.11 9.10
CA PRO A 21 -18.20 11.10 8.75
C PRO A 21 -18.83 11.34 7.36
N THR A 22 -18.37 12.36 6.65
CA THR A 22 -18.84 12.72 5.31
C THR A 22 -18.45 11.66 4.30
N GLN A 23 -19.42 11.19 3.53
CA GLN A 23 -19.19 10.20 2.48
C GLN A 23 -18.38 10.80 1.33
N VAL A 24 -17.52 9.97 0.73
CA VAL A 24 -16.84 10.28 -0.53
C VAL A 24 -17.72 9.75 -1.66
N SER A 25 -17.95 10.56 -2.69
CA SER A 25 -18.82 10.14 -3.79
C SER A 25 -18.22 8.96 -4.57
N ARG A 26 -19.09 8.16 -5.17
CA ARG A 26 -18.66 7.03 -6.01
C ARG A 26 -17.83 7.51 -7.20
N GLU A 27 -18.17 8.64 -7.78
CA GLU A 27 -17.45 9.26 -8.90
C GLU A 27 -16.03 9.64 -8.50
N ALA A 28 -15.83 10.22 -7.30
CA ALA A 28 -14.50 10.54 -6.80
C ALA A 28 -13.65 9.27 -6.58
N VAL A 29 -14.24 8.21 -6.02
CA VAL A 29 -13.55 6.92 -5.86
C VAL A 29 -13.13 6.34 -7.22
N GLU A 30 -14.02 6.37 -8.21
CA GLU A 30 -13.72 5.88 -9.55
C GLU A 30 -12.65 6.71 -10.24
N GLN A 31 -12.67 8.04 -10.07
CA GLN A 31 -11.63 8.92 -10.60
C GLN A 31 -10.26 8.60 -9.99
N ILE A 32 -10.20 8.39 -8.67
CA ILE A 32 -8.98 7.97 -7.95
C ILE A 32 -8.45 6.66 -8.54
N VAL A 33 -9.32 5.66 -8.70
CA VAL A 33 -8.93 4.35 -9.27
C VAL A 33 -8.45 4.48 -10.71
N ARG A 34 -9.14 5.25 -11.57
CA ARG A 34 -8.71 5.53 -12.95
C ARG A 34 -7.35 6.20 -13.00
N THR A 35 -7.03 7.08 -12.04
CA THR A 35 -5.71 7.69 -11.93
C THR A 35 -4.66 6.65 -11.53
N GLY A 36 -4.99 5.74 -10.63
CA GLY A 36 -4.15 4.58 -10.29
C GLY A 36 -3.80 3.74 -11.52
N GLN A 37 -4.76 3.46 -12.38
CA GLN A 37 -4.56 2.71 -13.63
C GLN A 37 -3.62 3.40 -14.63
N ARG A 38 -3.28 4.67 -14.43
CA ARG A 38 -2.30 5.40 -15.28
C ARG A 38 -0.86 5.23 -14.83
N ALA A 39 -0.62 4.52 -13.73
CA ALA A 39 0.73 4.17 -13.32
C ALA A 39 1.43 3.31 -14.39
N PRO A 40 2.76 3.43 -14.54
CA PRO A 40 3.51 2.51 -15.39
C PRO A 40 3.43 1.09 -14.84
N THR A 41 3.43 0.09 -15.72
CA THR A 41 3.44 -1.33 -15.35
C THR A 41 4.51 -2.08 -16.12
N ALA A 42 5.08 -3.11 -15.50
CA ALA A 42 6.09 -3.95 -16.14
C ALA A 42 5.45 -4.70 -17.31
N CYS A 43 6.04 -4.59 -18.50
CA CYS A 43 5.60 -5.29 -19.71
C CYS A 43 4.10 -5.15 -20.04
N ARG A 44 3.44 -4.11 -19.56
CA ARG A 44 1.98 -3.89 -19.67
C ARG A 44 1.14 -5.03 -19.04
N VAL A 45 1.68 -5.71 -18.04
CA VAL A 45 0.98 -6.81 -17.37
C VAL A 45 -0.18 -6.30 -16.52
N GLU A 46 -0.07 -5.08 -15.99
CA GLU A 46 -1.07 -4.49 -15.08
C GLU A 46 -1.40 -5.45 -13.92
N ALA A 47 -0.33 -5.93 -13.27
CA ALA A 47 -0.40 -6.99 -12.27
C ALA A 47 -1.00 -6.51 -10.93
N TYR A 48 -2.15 -5.85 -10.99
CA TYR A 48 -2.87 -5.35 -9.82
C TYR A 48 -4.38 -5.46 -9.95
N SER A 49 -5.06 -5.56 -8.83
CA SER A 49 -6.51 -5.37 -8.68
C SER A 49 -6.83 -4.55 -7.45
N PHE A 50 -7.96 -3.85 -7.49
CA PHE A 50 -8.43 -2.98 -6.44
C PHE A 50 -9.81 -3.40 -5.99
N ILE A 51 -9.99 -3.63 -4.68
CA ILE A 51 -11.25 -4.04 -4.12
C ILE A 51 -11.78 -2.93 -3.21
N LEU A 52 -12.87 -2.31 -3.60
CA LEU A 52 -13.61 -1.39 -2.73
C LEU A 52 -14.37 -2.20 -1.68
N VAL A 53 -13.88 -2.13 -0.44
CA VAL A 53 -14.50 -2.85 0.69
C VAL A 53 -15.52 -1.94 1.35
N SER A 54 -16.79 -2.09 0.98
CA SER A 54 -17.92 -1.34 1.54
C SER A 54 -18.68 -2.11 2.63
N ASP A 55 -18.62 -3.43 2.62
CA ASP A 55 -19.27 -4.31 3.59
C ASP A 55 -18.63 -4.15 4.97
N LEU A 56 -19.44 -3.74 5.96
CA LEU A 56 -18.96 -3.46 7.32
C LEU A 56 -18.51 -4.71 8.07
N GLU A 57 -19.12 -5.86 7.81
CA GLU A 57 -18.73 -7.11 8.45
C GLU A 57 -17.38 -7.60 7.91
N LYS A 58 -17.15 -7.48 6.60
CA LYS A 58 -15.83 -7.76 6.00
C LYS A 58 -14.77 -6.81 6.56
N ARG A 59 -15.07 -5.52 6.73
CA ARG A 59 -14.15 -4.56 7.37
C ARG A 59 -13.78 -4.99 8.78
N LYS A 60 -14.76 -5.36 9.63
CA LYS A 60 -14.51 -5.86 11.00
C LYS A 60 -13.64 -7.12 11.00
N GLN A 61 -13.93 -8.06 10.11
CA GLN A 61 -13.15 -9.29 9.97
C GLN A 61 -11.70 -8.99 9.57
N ILE A 62 -11.47 -8.08 8.60
CA ILE A 62 -10.13 -7.65 8.19
C ILE A 62 -9.37 -6.99 9.35
N VAL A 63 -10.03 -6.09 10.10
CA VAL A 63 -9.43 -5.50 11.32
C VAL A 63 -9.06 -6.57 12.35
N GLY A 64 -9.91 -7.57 12.52
CA GLY A 64 -9.65 -8.68 13.44
C GLY A 64 -8.52 -9.62 13.02
N ALA A 65 -8.38 -9.84 11.71
CA ALA A 65 -7.34 -10.71 11.15
C ALA A 65 -5.94 -10.08 11.19
N THR A 66 -5.87 -8.74 11.06
CA THR A 66 -4.59 -8.02 10.97
C THR A 66 -3.99 -7.73 12.34
N VAL A 67 -2.68 -7.93 12.46
CA VAL A 67 -1.94 -7.52 13.66
C VAL A 67 -1.68 -6.01 13.57
N GLY A 68 -2.31 -5.24 14.44
CA GLY A 68 -2.17 -3.78 14.45
C GLY A 68 -2.27 -3.20 15.86
N HIS A 69 -1.61 -2.04 16.08
CA HIS A 69 -1.81 -1.25 17.28
C HIS A 69 -3.23 -0.66 17.33
N ALA A 70 -3.79 -0.51 18.53
CA ALA A 70 -5.13 0.06 18.73
C ALA A 70 -5.39 1.37 17.94
N PRO A 71 -4.45 2.33 17.83
CA PRO A 71 -4.64 3.53 17.01
C PRO A 71 -4.84 3.24 15.52
N THR A 72 -4.17 2.21 14.97
CA THR A 72 -4.34 1.81 13.57
C THR A 72 -5.73 1.26 13.32
N ARG A 73 -6.26 0.45 14.24
CA ARG A 73 -7.61 -0.11 14.11
C ARG A 73 -8.67 0.99 14.09
N ARG A 74 -8.55 1.96 15.00
CA ARG A 74 -9.53 3.03 15.12
C ARG A 74 -9.67 3.83 13.82
N PHE A 75 -8.59 4.30 13.21
CA PHE A 75 -8.70 5.10 12.00
C PHE A 75 -9.18 4.28 10.79
N MET A 76 -8.88 2.98 10.76
CA MET A 76 -9.46 2.09 9.74
C MET A 76 -10.99 2.09 9.83
N GLU A 77 -11.54 1.89 11.03
CA GLU A 77 -12.99 1.86 11.25
C GLU A 77 -13.68 3.19 10.90
N GLU A 78 -13.01 4.31 11.15
CA GLU A 78 -13.52 5.67 10.88
C GLU A 78 -13.42 6.06 9.40
N ALA A 79 -12.55 5.43 8.60
CA ALA A 79 -12.35 5.80 7.20
C ALA A 79 -13.56 5.42 6.33
N PRO A 80 -14.18 6.38 5.60
CA PRO A 80 -15.37 6.10 4.79
C PRO A 80 -15.06 5.21 3.58
N VAL A 81 -13.87 5.31 2.99
CA VAL A 81 -13.47 4.53 1.81
C VAL A 81 -12.30 3.63 2.14
N TRP A 82 -12.43 2.35 1.76
CA TRP A 82 -11.39 1.34 1.84
C TRP A 82 -11.14 0.76 0.46
N ILE A 83 -9.92 0.87 -0.03
CA ILE A 83 -9.48 0.22 -1.27
C ILE A 83 -8.37 -0.77 -0.90
N MET A 84 -8.68 -2.07 -0.97
CA MET A 84 -7.66 -3.10 -0.85
C MET A 84 -6.89 -3.17 -2.17
N ILE A 85 -5.59 -2.95 -2.09
CA ILE A 85 -4.66 -3.04 -3.22
C ILE A 85 -4.08 -4.44 -3.22
N CYS A 86 -4.22 -5.14 -4.32
CA CYS A 86 -3.74 -6.51 -4.48
C CYS A 86 -2.75 -6.60 -5.65
N THR A 87 -1.78 -7.52 -5.57
CA THR A 87 -1.18 -8.06 -6.79
C THR A 87 -2.21 -8.92 -7.48
N ASP A 88 -2.18 -9.03 -8.79
CA ASP A 88 -3.10 -9.88 -9.53
C ASP A 88 -2.47 -10.42 -10.81
N PHE A 89 -2.13 -11.71 -10.79
CA PHE A 89 -1.73 -12.47 -11.97
C PHE A 89 -2.81 -13.45 -12.43
N ALA A 90 -3.87 -13.66 -11.63
CA ALA A 90 -4.94 -14.60 -12.00
C ALA A 90 -5.58 -14.21 -13.33
N ARG A 91 -5.80 -12.90 -13.55
CA ARG A 91 -6.38 -12.37 -14.79
C ARG A 91 -5.49 -12.65 -16.00
N GLN A 92 -4.17 -12.46 -15.91
CA GLN A 92 -3.21 -12.71 -16.98
C GLN A 92 -3.06 -14.20 -17.26
N ILE A 93 -2.99 -15.02 -16.22
CA ILE A 93 -2.93 -16.48 -16.36
C ILE A 93 -4.18 -16.96 -17.08
N LYS A 94 -5.35 -16.49 -16.67
CA LYS A 94 -6.62 -16.82 -17.31
C LYS A 94 -6.66 -16.41 -18.78
N PHE A 95 -6.14 -15.22 -19.11
CA PHE A 95 -6.04 -14.75 -20.48
C PHE A 95 -5.13 -15.66 -21.33
N LEU A 96 -3.94 -16.06 -20.81
CA LEU A 96 -3.04 -16.98 -21.50
C LEU A 96 -3.72 -18.34 -21.76
N GLU A 97 -4.41 -18.90 -20.78
CA GLU A 97 -5.20 -20.13 -20.93
C GLU A 97 -6.22 -20.03 -22.07
N MET A 98 -6.98 -18.91 -22.12
CA MET A 98 -7.96 -18.68 -23.19
C MET A 98 -7.34 -18.60 -24.58
N GLN A 99 -6.05 -18.25 -24.68
CA GLN A 99 -5.28 -18.22 -25.93
C GLN A 99 -4.57 -19.56 -26.22
N GLY A 100 -4.71 -20.56 -25.35
CA GLY A 100 -3.98 -21.83 -25.45
C GLY A 100 -2.49 -21.72 -25.17
N LEU A 101 -2.07 -20.64 -24.51
CA LEU A 101 -0.68 -20.37 -24.16
C LEU A 101 -0.38 -20.89 -22.73
N LYS A 102 0.86 -21.29 -22.50
CA LYS A 102 1.32 -21.69 -21.17
C LYS A 102 1.63 -20.48 -20.30
N ASN A 103 1.32 -20.63 -19.01
CA ASN A 103 1.80 -19.70 -18.01
C ASN A 103 3.29 -19.97 -17.74
N GLU A 104 4.15 -19.03 -18.10
CA GLU A 104 5.60 -19.10 -17.88
C GLU A 104 6.08 -18.06 -16.85
N PHE A 105 5.17 -17.39 -16.14
CA PHE A 105 5.55 -16.47 -15.08
C PHE A 105 6.24 -17.22 -13.93
N SER A 106 7.49 -16.85 -13.63
CA SER A 106 8.14 -17.36 -12.43
C SER A 106 7.52 -16.78 -11.17
N GLU A 107 7.57 -17.53 -10.07
CA GLU A 107 7.02 -17.09 -8.78
C GLU A 107 7.67 -15.78 -8.31
N VAL A 108 8.99 -15.67 -8.46
CA VAL A 108 9.74 -14.45 -8.13
C VAL A 108 9.28 -13.26 -8.98
N SER A 109 9.07 -13.48 -10.29
CA SER A 109 8.58 -12.41 -11.18
C SER A 109 7.18 -11.99 -10.79
N LYS A 110 6.27 -12.91 -10.51
CA LYS A 110 4.91 -12.60 -10.04
C LYS A 110 4.95 -11.75 -8.77
N PHE A 111 5.75 -12.15 -7.79
CA PHE A 111 5.84 -11.41 -6.54
C PHE A 111 6.42 -10.00 -6.74
N MET A 112 7.59 -9.89 -7.35
CA MET A 112 8.29 -8.61 -7.52
C MET A 112 7.51 -7.63 -8.40
N LEU A 113 7.10 -8.07 -9.59
CA LEU A 113 6.39 -7.20 -10.52
C LEU A 113 5.01 -6.82 -9.99
N GLY A 114 4.30 -7.77 -9.37
CA GLY A 114 2.99 -7.51 -8.79
C GLY A 114 3.05 -6.47 -7.65
N ILE A 115 4.02 -6.57 -6.75
CA ILE A 115 4.21 -5.57 -5.67
C ILE A 115 4.56 -4.21 -6.25
N ILE A 116 5.47 -4.14 -7.23
CA ILE A 116 5.89 -2.89 -7.86
C ILE A 116 4.70 -2.23 -8.56
N ASP A 117 4.00 -2.94 -9.44
CA ASP A 117 2.85 -2.41 -10.17
C ASP A 117 1.75 -1.93 -9.21
N ALA A 118 1.41 -2.73 -8.20
CA ALA A 118 0.42 -2.38 -7.19
C ALA A 118 0.82 -1.13 -6.38
N ALA A 119 2.08 -1.00 -5.98
CA ALA A 119 2.59 0.14 -5.23
C ALA A 119 2.58 1.44 -6.06
N LEU A 120 3.00 1.38 -7.32
CA LEU A 120 2.97 2.53 -8.23
C LEU A 120 1.54 3.02 -8.46
N ALA A 121 0.61 2.10 -8.70
CA ALA A 121 -0.80 2.43 -8.88
C ALA A 121 -1.40 3.02 -7.59
N ALA A 122 -1.06 2.47 -6.43
CA ALA A 122 -1.54 2.96 -5.14
C ALA A 122 -1.06 4.39 -4.85
N GLU A 123 0.19 4.73 -5.16
CA GLU A 123 0.70 6.10 -4.97
C GLU A 123 0.00 7.10 -5.91
N ASN A 124 -0.25 6.73 -7.17
CA ASN A 124 -1.07 7.57 -8.06
C ASN A 124 -2.48 7.82 -7.49
N MET A 125 -3.09 6.82 -6.83
CA MET A 125 -4.38 7.00 -6.15
C MET A 125 -4.28 7.98 -4.98
N VAL A 126 -3.20 7.92 -4.21
CA VAL A 126 -2.96 8.86 -3.10
C VAL A 126 -2.85 10.29 -3.62
N ILE A 127 -2.06 10.50 -4.68
CA ILE A 127 -1.90 11.82 -5.31
C ILE A 127 -3.25 12.36 -5.80
N ALA A 128 -4.06 11.49 -6.43
CA ALA A 128 -5.39 11.86 -6.90
C ALA A 128 -6.33 12.23 -5.74
N ALA A 129 -6.30 11.47 -4.64
CA ALA A 129 -7.09 11.77 -3.45
C ALA A 129 -6.72 13.14 -2.84
N GLU A 130 -5.42 13.40 -2.67
CA GLU A 130 -4.91 14.70 -2.19
C GLU A 130 -5.32 15.85 -3.13
N ALA A 131 -5.21 15.67 -4.45
CA ALA A 131 -5.63 16.66 -5.45
C ALA A 131 -7.14 16.96 -5.41
N LEU A 132 -7.95 16.00 -4.95
CA LEU A 132 -9.39 16.17 -4.71
C LEU A 132 -9.71 16.74 -3.30
N GLY A 133 -8.70 17.11 -2.52
CA GLY A 133 -8.89 17.62 -1.15
C GLY A 133 -9.27 16.54 -0.14
N LEU A 134 -9.06 15.27 -0.47
CA LEU A 134 -9.23 14.14 0.43
C LEU A 134 -7.91 13.83 1.15
N GLY A 135 -8.01 13.24 2.32
CA GLY A 135 -6.88 12.67 3.03
C GLY A 135 -6.80 11.16 2.86
N SER A 136 -5.60 10.63 3.01
CA SER A 136 -5.37 9.20 2.86
C SER A 136 -4.38 8.62 3.87
N CYS A 137 -4.48 7.32 4.12
CA CYS A 137 -3.48 6.58 4.89
C CYS A 137 -3.39 5.14 4.43
N PHE A 138 -2.17 4.66 4.20
CA PHE A 138 -1.90 3.25 3.97
C PHE A 138 -1.87 2.44 5.26
N VAL A 139 -2.46 1.25 5.23
CA VAL A 139 -2.40 0.24 6.29
C VAL A 139 -1.56 -0.93 5.80
N GLY A 140 -0.29 -0.94 6.17
CA GLY A 140 0.66 -1.97 5.75
C GLY A 140 0.46 -3.30 6.48
N SER A 141 -0.08 -3.33 7.70
CA SER A 141 -0.26 -4.57 8.47
C SER A 141 -1.13 -5.64 7.78
N ILE A 142 -1.76 -5.31 6.67
CA ILE A 142 -2.52 -6.26 5.83
C ILE A 142 -1.66 -7.47 5.44
N TRP A 143 -0.39 -7.27 5.05
CA TRP A 143 0.51 -8.34 4.64
C TRP A 143 0.87 -9.33 5.77
N THR A 144 0.55 -9.01 7.03
CA THR A 144 0.78 -9.93 8.17
C THR A 144 -0.29 -11.01 8.30
N ALA A 145 -1.39 -10.91 7.55
CA ALA A 145 -2.49 -11.88 7.54
C ALA A 145 -3.00 -12.13 6.10
N PRO A 146 -2.10 -12.50 5.17
CA PRO A 146 -2.46 -12.56 3.74
C PRO A 146 -3.58 -13.57 3.46
N LYS A 147 -3.52 -14.75 4.06
CA LYS A 147 -4.54 -15.80 3.90
C LYS A 147 -5.89 -15.37 4.48
N GLY A 148 -5.90 -14.86 5.71
CA GLY A 148 -7.15 -14.41 6.34
C GLY A 148 -7.84 -13.30 5.54
N VAL A 149 -7.07 -12.34 5.02
CA VAL A 149 -7.63 -11.29 4.16
C VAL A 149 -8.08 -11.86 2.80
N ALA A 150 -7.33 -12.80 2.22
CA ALA A 150 -7.70 -13.44 0.97
C ALA A 150 -9.02 -14.22 1.10
N GLU A 151 -9.20 -14.98 2.18
CA GLU A 151 -10.44 -15.70 2.47
C GLU A 151 -11.63 -14.76 2.66
N ILE A 152 -11.49 -13.68 3.44
CA ILE A 152 -12.56 -12.69 3.67
C ILE A 152 -13.00 -12.02 2.36
N LEU A 153 -12.04 -11.75 1.47
CA LEU A 153 -12.30 -11.07 0.20
C LEU A 153 -12.53 -12.03 -0.98
N ASN A 154 -12.49 -13.34 -0.76
CA ASN A 154 -12.58 -14.38 -1.79
C ASN A 154 -11.56 -14.17 -2.92
N LEU A 155 -10.31 -13.88 -2.56
CA LEU A 155 -9.23 -13.73 -3.55
C LEU A 155 -8.88 -15.10 -4.13
N PRO A 156 -8.78 -15.23 -5.46
CA PRO A 156 -8.33 -16.46 -6.07
C PRO A 156 -6.82 -16.65 -5.89
N GLU A 157 -6.33 -17.85 -6.24
CA GLU A 157 -4.90 -18.09 -6.38
C GLU A 157 -4.24 -17.07 -7.32
N ASN A 158 -2.98 -16.73 -7.09
CA ASN A 158 -2.22 -15.68 -7.80
C ASN A 158 -2.75 -14.24 -7.62
N VAL A 159 -3.56 -14.00 -6.59
CA VAL A 159 -3.94 -12.67 -6.11
C VAL A 159 -3.55 -12.54 -4.64
N LEU A 160 -2.73 -11.54 -4.30
CA LEU A 160 -2.24 -11.32 -2.94
C LEU A 160 -2.59 -9.92 -2.45
N PRO A 161 -3.18 -9.75 -1.23
CA PRO A 161 -3.39 -8.43 -0.66
C PRO A 161 -2.06 -7.81 -0.24
N VAL A 162 -1.77 -6.60 -0.72
CA VAL A 162 -0.52 -5.89 -0.48
C VAL A 162 -0.67 -4.86 0.63
N VAL A 163 -1.62 -3.96 0.47
CA VAL A 163 -1.86 -2.84 1.37
C VAL A 163 -3.30 -2.37 1.28
N LEU A 164 -3.85 -1.88 2.38
CA LEU A 164 -5.15 -1.21 2.37
C LEU A 164 -4.93 0.30 2.29
N LEU A 165 -5.62 0.98 1.38
CA LEU A 165 -5.69 2.42 1.27
C LEU A 165 -7.02 2.91 1.87
N CYS A 166 -6.93 3.66 2.97
CA CYS A 166 -8.04 4.35 3.61
C CYS A 166 -8.10 5.79 3.09
N ILE A 167 -9.29 6.26 2.68
CA ILE A 167 -9.50 7.61 2.12
C ILE A 167 -10.73 8.22 2.74
N GLY A 168 -10.73 9.53 2.95
CA GLY A 168 -11.87 10.29 3.43
C GLY A 168 -11.61 11.79 3.50
N HIS A 169 -12.63 12.57 3.84
CA HIS A 169 -12.46 14.00 4.13
C HIS A 169 -11.65 14.16 5.44
N PRO A 170 -10.53 14.89 5.42
CA PRO A 170 -9.68 15.02 6.61
C PRO A 170 -10.39 15.79 7.73
N ASP A 171 -10.29 15.27 8.97
CA ASP A 171 -10.71 15.93 10.21
C ASP A 171 -9.49 16.28 11.09
N GLU A 172 -8.32 16.30 10.50
CA GLU A 172 -7.07 16.73 11.11
C GLU A 172 -6.15 17.33 10.06
N ASN A 173 -5.17 18.09 10.54
CA ASN A 173 -4.11 18.64 9.69
C ASN A 173 -2.73 18.29 10.28
N PRO A 174 -2.29 17.03 10.16
CA PRO A 174 -1.03 16.59 10.73
C PRO A 174 0.15 17.32 10.08
N GLN A 175 1.23 17.47 10.84
CA GLN A 175 2.49 17.97 10.30
C GLN A 175 3.08 16.98 9.29
N THR A 176 3.71 17.50 8.24
CA THR A 176 4.53 16.68 7.36
C THR A 176 5.72 16.12 8.14
N ARG A 177 5.98 14.82 7.99
CA ARG A 177 7.11 14.19 8.68
C ARG A 177 8.42 14.46 7.95
N SER A 178 9.48 14.72 8.73
CA SER A 178 10.83 14.81 8.18
C SER A 178 11.20 13.56 7.39
N ARG A 179 11.99 13.73 6.36
CA ARG A 179 12.60 12.67 5.56
C ARG A 179 14.10 12.70 5.76
N TRP A 180 14.77 11.62 5.40
CA TRP A 180 16.23 11.64 5.31
C TRP A 180 16.68 12.82 4.44
N PRO A 181 17.78 13.52 4.79
CA PRO A 181 18.32 14.55 3.92
C PRO A 181 18.72 13.95 2.57
N LEU A 182 18.78 14.81 1.55
CA LEU A 182 18.96 14.34 0.17
C LEU A 182 20.28 13.55 0.00
N GLU A 183 21.32 13.98 0.69
CA GLU A 183 22.65 13.37 0.67
C GLU A 183 22.66 11.93 1.22
N ALA A 184 21.66 11.57 2.01
CA ALA A 184 21.52 10.22 2.57
C ALA A 184 20.74 9.27 1.68
N VAL A 185 20.12 9.74 0.60
CA VAL A 185 19.25 8.94 -0.28
C VAL A 185 19.55 9.10 -1.76
N LEU A 186 20.33 10.11 -2.14
CA LEU A 186 20.76 10.33 -3.52
C LEU A 186 22.26 10.09 -3.61
N HIS A 187 22.67 9.07 -4.34
CA HIS A 187 24.06 8.68 -4.57
C HIS A 187 24.38 8.77 -6.05
N GLU A 188 25.62 9.12 -6.38
CA GLU A 188 26.10 9.16 -7.75
C GLU A 188 26.97 7.92 -8.05
N ASN A 189 26.63 7.21 -9.10
CA ASN A 189 27.32 6.03 -9.65
C ASN A 189 27.34 4.80 -8.72
N GLU A 190 27.57 4.98 -7.43
CA GLU A 190 27.68 3.90 -6.44
C GLU A 190 27.05 4.30 -5.11
N TYR A 191 26.67 3.30 -4.31
CA TYR A 191 26.10 3.52 -2.99
C TYR A 191 27.20 3.95 -2.01
N ASN A 192 26.95 5.08 -1.31
CA ASN A 192 27.82 5.55 -0.22
C ASN A 192 27.02 5.59 1.08
N MET A 193 27.52 4.91 2.13
CA MET A 193 26.90 4.94 3.44
C MET A 193 26.92 6.38 3.98
N PRO A 194 25.77 6.92 4.41
CA PRO A 194 25.73 8.25 5.02
C PRO A 194 26.64 8.35 6.24
N ASP A 195 27.23 9.53 6.45
CA ASP A 195 28.04 9.85 7.61
C ASP A 195 27.26 9.62 8.93
N GLU A 196 27.92 9.08 9.95
CA GLU A 196 27.31 8.79 11.26
C GLU A 196 26.70 10.03 11.91
N ARG A 197 27.34 11.18 11.75
CA ARG A 197 26.86 12.46 12.28
C ARG A 197 25.52 12.82 11.61
N LEU A 198 25.42 12.71 10.29
CA LEU A 198 24.18 12.96 9.53
C LEU A 198 23.06 12.03 9.98
N MET A 199 23.39 10.75 10.22
CA MET A 199 22.43 9.77 10.74
C MET A 199 21.93 10.12 12.14
N LEU A 200 22.82 10.54 13.04
CA LEU A 200 22.47 10.93 14.41
C LEU A 200 21.65 12.23 14.44
N GLU A 201 22.03 13.23 13.65
CA GLU A 201 21.26 14.49 13.51
C GLU A 201 19.84 14.20 13.02
N HIS A 202 19.69 13.36 12.01
CA HIS A 202 18.36 12.98 11.50
C HIS A 202 17.55 12.17 12.52
N ALA A 203 18.17 11.22 13.22
CA ALA A 203 17.51 10.46 14.28
C ALA A 203 17.02 11.37 15.42
N SER A 204 17.83 12.35 15.82
CA SER A 204 17.50 13.31 16.87
C SER A 204 16.33 14.24 16.47
N ALA A 205 16.22 14.59 15.19
CA ALA A 205 15.13 15.40 14.67
C ALA A 205 13.79 14.64 14.61
N ARG A 206 13.81 13.31 14.70
CA ARG A 206 12.63 12.46 14.77
C ARG A 206 12.25 12.19 16.21
N GLN A 207 11.52 13.10 16.82
CA GLN A 207 10.93 12.89 18.14
C GLN A 207 10.19 11.54 18.18
N ASN A 208 10.55 10.67 19.14
CA ASN A 208 9.95 9.36 19.37
C ASN A 208 10.17 8.33 18.24
N TRP A 209 11.27 8.42 17.49
CA TRP A 209 11.64 7.33 16.60
C TRP A 209 12.28 6.20 17.41
N GLU A 210 11.47 5.44 18.09
CA GLU A 210 11.89 4.10 18.50
C GLU A 210 12.02 3.26 17.21
N VAL A 211 13.24 2.78 16.95
CA VAL A 211 13.48 1.64 16.06
C VAL A 211 12.98 0.36 16.77
N SER A 212 11.92 0.48 17.57
CA SER A 212 11.13 -0.65 17.99
C SER A 212 10.48 -1.16 16.73
N SER A 213 11.15 -2.10 16.16
CA SER A 213 10.85 -2.65 14.88
C SER A 213 9.42 -3.22 14.88
N PRO A 214 8.39 -2.49 14.39
CA PRO A 214 7.07 -3.09 14.17
C PRO A 214 7.16 -4.21 13.12
N TYR A 215 8.30 -4.35 12.48
CA TYR A 215 8.59 -5.35 11.45
C TYR A 215 9.40 -6.53 11.98
N LYS A 216 9.77 -6.56 13.27
CA LYS A 216 10.37 -7.73 13.88
C LYS A 216 9.26 -8.73 14.20
N LEU A 217 8.94 -9.56 13.22
CA LEU A 217 7.98 -10.63 13.41
C LEU A 217 8.61 -11.76 14.24
N PRO A 218 7.85 -12.37 15.15
CA PRO A 218 8.21 -13.66 15.74
C PRO A 218 8.47 -14.68 14.61
N ARG A 219 9.43 -15.59 14.80
CA ARG A 219 9.83 -16.56 13.76
C ARG A 219 8.65 -17.42 13.25
N ASP A 220 7.78 -17.83 14.16
CA ASP A 220 6.58 -18.61 13.83
C ASP A 220 5.60 -17.81 12.97
N VAL A 221 5.43 -16.52 13.24
CA VAL A 221 4.61 -15.61 12.43
C VAL A 221 5.22 -15.42 11.04
N GLU A 222 6.53 -15.22 10.94
CA GLU A 222 7.22 -15.11 9.65
C GLU A 222 7.08 -16.40 8.82
N GLN A 223 7.30 -17.57 9.44
CA GLN A 223 7.15 -18.87 8.76
C GLN A 223 5.70 -19.09 8.30
N ARG A 224 4.73 -18.70 9.12
CA ARG A 224 3.32 -18.75 8.75
C ARG A 224 3.04 -17.91 7.51
N ILE A 225 3.46 -16.65 7.50
CA ILE A 225 3.27 -15.72 6.38
C ILE A 225 3.90 -16.27 5.10
N ARG A 226 5.13 -16.78 5.16
CA ARG A 226 5.80 -17.42 4.02
C ARG A 226 5.01 -18.60 3.46
N ARG A 227 4.47 -19.44 4.33
CA ARG A 227 3.61 -20.55 3.92
C ARG A 227 2.33 -20.05 3.26
N GLU A 228 1.65 -19.08 3.86
CA GLU A 228 0.42 -18.52 3.34
C GLU A 228 0.61 -17.85 1.97
N TRP A 229 1.74 -17.19 1.72
CA TRP A 229 2.08 -16.66 0.40
C TRP A 229 2.30 -17.75 -0.64
N ARG A 230 2.95 -18.86 -0.26
CA ARG A 230 3.10 -20.01 -1.15
C ARG A 230 1.76 -20.64 -1.51
N GLU A 231 0.86 -20.79 -0.54
CA GLU A 231 -0.50 -21.29 -0.75
C GLU A 231 -1.31 -20.38 -1.70
N GLN A 232 -0.98 -19.09 -1.77
CA GLN A 232 -1.54 -18.13 -2.72
C GLN A 232 -0.81 -18.10 -4.07
N GLY A 233 0.15 -19.00 -4.33
CA GLY A 233 0.90 -19.07 -5.57
C GLY A 233 2.08 -18.09 -5.67
N PHE A 234 2.62 -17.65 -4.54
CA PHE A 234 3.81 -16.78 -4.48
C PHE A 234 4.90 -17.46 -3.66
N LEU A 235 5.94 -17.94 -4.34
CA LEU A 235 7.13 -18.51 -3.68
C LEU A 235 8.11 -17.43 -3.27
N ILE A 236 8.34 -17.33 -1.97
CA ILE A 236 9.38 -16.50 -1.37
C ILE A 236 10.25 -17.36 -0.45
#